data_d99ee6fb79937464be6653a9ad865dd6
#
_entry.id   d99ee6fb79937464be6653a9ad865dd6
#
_cell.length_a   1.000
_cell.length_b   1.000
_cell.length_c   1.000
_cell.angle_alpha   90.00
_cell.angle_beta   90.00
_cell.angle_gamma   90.00
#
_symmetry.space_group_name_H-M   'P 1'
#
loop_
_entity.id
_entity.type
_entity.pdbx_description
1 polymer ?
#
loop_
_entity_poly.entity_id
_entity_poly.type
_entity_poly.pdbx_seq_one_letter_code
_entity_poly.pdbx_strand_id
1 'polypeptide(L)'
;ASAVAPGEVEAYRSAYGAWRDGDSEICIDRFRNFLQTYPASDYGDDATYWMADCYFKQGDYKTAVLRYDDVVSRYPTGNKAADALYRQGEALLRLGPGYGTAARKAFERVLAEYPGSGRATEAKRQLDLLGSN
;
A
#
# COMPACT_ATOMS: atom_id res chain seq x y z
N ALA A 1 -5.21 -9.52 23.80
CA ALA A 1 -5.63 -9.76 22.42
C ALA A 1 -6.95 -9.06 22.17
N SER A 2 -7.02 -8.32 21.09
CA SER A 2 -8.28 -7.67 20.72
C SER A 2 -9.27 -8.74 20.27
N ALA A 3 -10.48 -8.67 20.81
CA ALA A 3 -11.56 -9.55 20.38
C ALA A 3 -11.94 -9.17 18.95
N VAL A 4 -12.07 -10.17 18.07
CA VAL A 4 -12.52 -9.96 16.72
C VAL A 4 -14.01 -9.64 16.75
N ALA A 5 -14.40 -8.51 16.14
CA ALA A 5 -15.80 -8.09 16.14
C ALA A 5 -16.63 -8.99 15.23
N PRO A 6 -17.95 -9.16 15.53
CA PRO A 6 -18.82 -9.94 14.65
C PRO A 6 -18.79 -9.40 13.22
N GLY A 7 -18.63 -10.30 12.26
CA GLY A 7 -18.62 -9.96 10.84
C GLY A 7 -17.29 -9.41 10.32
N GLU A 8 -16.31 -9.16 11.19
CA GLU A 8 -15.04 -8.56 10.79
C GLU A 8 -14.27 -9.44 9.79
N VAL A 9 -14.12 -10.72 10.09
CA VAL A 9 -13.38 -11.65 9.23
C VAL A 9 -14.06 -11.81 7.88
N GLU A 10 -15.38 -11.97 7.89
CA GLU A 10 -16.16 -12.14 6.67
C GLU A 10 -16.08 -10.90 5.79
N ALA A 11 -16.14 -9.71 6.40
CA ALA A 11 -16.04 -8.46 5.67
C ALA A 11 -14.67 -8.31 5.03
N TYR A 12 -13.60 -8.67 5.77
CA TYR A 12 -12.24 -8.63 5.23
C TYR A 12 -12.09 -9.61 4.08
N ARG A 13 -12.55 -10.85 4.25
CA ARG A 13 -12.46 -11.88 3.21
C ARG A 13 -13.21 -11.48 1.94
N SER A 14 -14.37 -10.86 2.10
CA SER A 14 -15.19 -10.39 0.97
C SER A 14 -14.42 -9.33 0.17
N ALA A 15 -13.81 -8.36 0.87
CA ALA A 15 -13.02 -7.31 0.23
C ALA A 15 -11.77 -7.88 -0.44
N TYR A 16 -11.06 -8.77 0.26
CA TYR A 16 -9.87 -9.42 -0.27
C TYR A 16 -10.18 -10.25 -1.53
N GLY A 17 -11.33 -10.95 -1.53
CA GLY A 17 -11.79 -11.68 -2.69
C GLY A 17 -11.96 -10.80 -3.92
N ALA A 18 -12.50 -9.60 -3.73
CA ALA A 18 -12.63 -8.64 -4.82
C ALA A 18 -11.26 -8.21 -5.36
N TRP A 19 -10.28 -7.96 -4.46
CA TRP A 19 -8.92 -7.67 -4.86
C TRP A 19 -8.33 -8.82 -5.68
N ARG A 20 -8.45 -10.04 -5.18
CA ARG A 20 -7.92 -11.24 -5.84
C ARG A 20 -8.53 -11.43 -7.23
N ASP A 21 -9.83 -11.16 -7.37
CA ASP A 21 -10.56 -11.35 -8.61
C ASP A 21 -10.35 -10.20 -9.61
N GLY A 22 -9.66 -9.15 -9.20
CA GLY A 22 -9.38 -8.02 -10.07
C GLY A 22 -10.51 -6.99 -10.14
N ASP A 23 -11.52 -7.10 -9.28
CA ASP A 23 -12.65 -6.17 -9.23
C ASP A 23 -12.28 -4.94 -8.41
N SER A 24 -11.47 -4.06 -9.00
CA SER A 24 -10.87 -2.94 -8.27
C SER A 24 -11.91 -2.00 -7.65
N GLU A 25 -12.98 -1.68 -8.36
CA GLU A 25 -14.02 -0.80 -7.84
C GLU A 25 -14.71 -1.41 -6.61
N ILE A 26 -15.06 -2.69 -6.70
CA ILE A 26 -15.70 -3.41 -5.58
C ILE A 26 -14.72 -3.54 -4.42
N CYS A 27 -13.47 -3.84 -4.71
CA CYS A 27 -12.39 -3.92 -3.73
C CYS A 27 -12.28 -2.61 -2.92
N ILE A 28 -12.24 -1.49 -3.62
CA ILE A 28 -12.14 -0.17 -2.98
C ILE A 28 -13.33 0.08 -2.07
N ASP A 29 -14.54 -0.16 -2.56
CA ASP A 29 -15.76 0.05 -1.78
C ASP A 29 -15.77 -0.81 -0.52
N ARG A 30 -15.47 -2.10 -0.67
CA ARG A 30 -15.52 -3.04 0.44
C ARG A 30 -14.47 -2.76 1.48
N PHE A 31 -13.23 -2.45 1.07
CA PHE A 31 -12.18 -2.10 2.04
C PHE A 31 -12.45 -0.76 2.71
N ARG A 32 -13.00 0.21 1.98
CA ARG A 32 -13.40 1.48 2.59
C ARG A 32 -14.44 1.24 3.68
N ASN A 33 -15.47 0.47 3.38
CA ASN A 33 -16.51 0.12 4.36
C ASN A 33 -15.93 -0.66 5.54
N PHE A 34 -15.02 -1.59 5.26
CA PHE A 34 -14.34 -2.37 6.29
C PHE A 34 -13.59 -1.45 7.28
N LEU A 35 -12.81 -0.52 6.73
CA LEU A 35 -12.01 0.38 7.56
C LEU A 35 -12.87 1.35 8.37
N GLN A 36 -14.03 1.74 7.84
CA GLN A 36 -14.97 2.59 8.56
C GLN A 36 -15.70 1.83 9.66
N THR A 37 -16.05 0.58 9.40
CA THR A 37 -16.81 -0.24 10.35
C THR A 37 -15.90 -0.80 11.45
N TYR A 38 -14.67 -1.16 11.11
CA TYR A 38 -13.72 -1.80 12.03
C TYR A 38 -12.41 -1.00 12.10
N PRO A 39 -12.45 0.25 12.57
CA PRO A 39 -11.26 1.14 12.52
C PRO A 39 -10.08 0.67 13.36
N ALA A 40 -10.32 -0.21 14.35
CA ALA A 40 -9.27 -0.74 15.22
C ALA A 40 -8.90 -2.19 14.88
N SER A 41 -9.34 -2.68 13.72
CA SER A 41 -9.08 -4.07 13.31
C SER A 41 -7.60 -4.35 13.15
N ASP A 42 -7.18 -5.56 13.54
CA ASP A 42 -5.83 -6.06 13.28
C ASP A 42 -5.57 -6.24 11.77
N TYR A 43 -6.60 -6.25 10.95
CA TYR A 43 -6.48 -6.29 9.49
C TYR A 43 -6.33 -4.90 8.87
N GLY A 44 -6.27 -3.85 9.69
CA GLY A 44 -6.27 -2.47 9.18
C GLY A 44 -5.11 -2.17 8.24
N ASP A 45 -3.90 -2.64 8.54
CA ASP A 45 -2.74 -2.42 7.68
C ASP A 45 -2.90 -3.15 6.34
N ASP A 46 -3.27 -4.43 6.36
CA ASP A 46 -3.49 -5.18 5.14
C ASP A 46 -4.64 -4.59 4.32
N ALA A 47 -5.74 -4.23 4.98
CA ALA A 47 -6.91 -3.66 4.30
C ALA A 47 -6.56 -2.34 3.61
N THR A 48 -5.80 -1.47 4.28
CA THR A 48 -5.38 -0.20 3.71
C THR A 48 -4.44 -0.42 2.52
N TYR A 49 -3.54 -1.39 2.63
CA TYR A 49 -2.61 -1.73 1.56
C TYR A 49 -3.35 -2.28 0.33
N TRP A 50 -4.26 -3.24 0.52
CA TRP A 50 -5.01 -3.81 -0.60
C TRP A 50 -5.88 -2.77 -1.29
N MET A 51 -6.47 -1.85 -0.52
CA MET A 51 -7.25 -0.75 -1.08
C MET A 51 -6.37 0.14 -1.95
N ALA A 52 -5.19 0.49 -1.47
CA ALA A 52 -4.22 1.27 -2.24
C ALA A 52 -3.87 0.57 -3.55
N ASP A 53 -3.65 -0.76 -3.47
CA ASP A 53 -3.33 -1.58 -4.64
C ASP A 53 -4.46 -1.57 -5.67
N CYS A 54 -5.70 -1.55 -5.22
CA CYS A 54 -6.85 -1.48 -6.13
C CYS A 54 -6.94 -0.13 -6.82
N TYR A 55 -6.62 0.97 -6.14
CA TYR A 55 -6.48 2.27 -6.80
C TYR A 55 -5.37 2.24 -7.85
N PHE A 56 -4.25 1.62 -7.51
CA PHE A 56 -3.13 1.47 -8.45
C PHE A 56 -3.59 0.73 -9.71
N LYS A 57 -4.29 -0.38 -9.55
CA LYS A 57 -4.79 -1.18 -10.66
C LYS A 57 -5.78 -0.43 -11.54
N GLN A 58 -6.54 0.49 -10.97
CA GLN A 58 -7.44 1.35 -11.73
C GLN A 58 -6.70 2.46 -12.48
N GLY A 59 -5.43 2.65 -12.21
CA GLY A 59 -4.67 3.76 -12.79
C GLY A 59 -4.83 5.06 -12.01
N ASP A 60 -5.50 5.04 -10.86
CA ASP A 60 -5.59 6.20 -9.98
C ASP A 60 -4.38 6.25 -9.07
N TYR A 61 -3.23 6.57 -9.67
CA TYR A 61 -1.95 6.55 -8.98
C TYR A 61 -1.86 7.60 -7.88
N LYS A 62 -2.51 8.73 -8.08
CA LYS A 62 -2.50 9.81 -7.10
C LYS A 62 -3.12 9.36 -5.79
N THR A 63 -4.31 8.75 -5.86
CA THR A 63 -4.98 8.22 -4.67
C THR A 63 -4.20 7.04 -4.10
N ALA A 64 -3.63 6.19 -4.95
CA ALA A 64 -2.80 5.08 -4.50
C ALA A 64 -1.62 5.57 -3.65
N VAL A 65 -0.93 6.62 -4.09
CA VAL A 65 0.17 7.24 -3.33
C VAL A 65 -0.28 7.62 -1.93
N LEU A 66 -1.44 8.27 -1.82
CA LEU A 66 -1.98 8.69 -0.54
C LEU A 66 -2.36 7.51 0.36
N ARG A 67 -2.95 6.48 -0.21
CA ARG A 67 -3.35 5.30 0.58
C ARG A 67 -2.14 4.47 1.01
N TYR A 68 -1.12 4.35 0.17
CA TYR A 68 0.13 3.71 0.59
C TYR A 68 0.80 4.50 1.72
N ASP A 69 0.73 5.83 1.66
CA ASP A 69 1.26 6.66 2.74
C ASP A 69 0.54 6.41 4.06
N ASP A 70 -0.78 6.20 4.01
CA ASP A 70 -1.55 5.85 5.22
C ASP A 70 -1.04 4.55 5.86
N VAL A 71 -0.66 3.56 5.03
CA VAL A 71 -0.11 2.30 5.55
C VAL A 71 1.16 2.57 6.36
N VAL A 72 2.06 3.36 5.80
CA VAL A 72 3.35 3.64 6.43
C VAL A 72 3.19 4.51 7.68
N SER A 73 2.35 5.54 7.60
CA SER A 73 2.20 6.48 8.71
C SER A 73 1.42 5.88 9.89
N ARG A 74 0.43 5.05 9.62
CA ARG A 74 -0.39 4.43 10.69
C ARG A 74 0.19 3.12 11.20
N TYR A 75 0.89 2.38 10.35
CA TYR A 75 1.38 1.04 10.68
C TYR A 75 2.86 0.88 10.32
N PRO A 76 3.74 1.75 10.86
CA PRO A 76 5.15 1.77 10.45
C PRO A 76 5.91 0.49 10.76
N THR A 77 5.43 -0.30 11.73
CA THR A 77 6.05 -1.57 12.07
C THR A 77 5.25 -2.77 11.55
N GLY A 78 4.21 -2.51 10.77
CA GLY A 78 3.37 -3.57 10.21
C GLY A 78 4.06 -4.28 9.04
N ASN A 79 3.51 -5.44 8.68
CA ASN A 79 4.08 -6.28 7.64
C ASN A 79 3.96 -5.71 6.23
N LYS A 80 3.17 -4.64 6.04
CA LYS A 80 2.96 -4.02 4.73
C LYS A 80 3.69 -2.69 4.53
N ALA A 81 4.37 -2.17 5.56
CA ALA A 81 4.97 -0.84 5.48
C ALA A 81 6.03 -0.74 4.37
N ALA A 82 6.95 -1.70 4.31
CA ALA A 82 7.98 -1.70 3.26
C ALA A 82 7.37 -1.88 1.87
N ASP A 83 6.40 -2.78 1.73
CA ASP A 83 5.68 -2.99 0.48
C ASP A 83 4.98 -1.71 0.04
N ALA A 84 4.35 -1.01 0.98
CA ALA A 84 3.62 0.22 0.69
C ALA A 84 4.56 1.32 0.20
N LEU A 85 5.72 1.48 0.84
CA LEU A 85 6.72 2.45 0.37
C LEU A 85 7.21 2.14 -1.03
N TYR A 86 7.49 0.87 -1.30
CA TYR A 86 7.95 0.45 -2.61
C TYR A 86 6.89 0.73 -3.68
N ARG A 87 5.65 0.32 -3.43
CA ARG A 87 4.54 0.54 -4.37
C ARG A 87 4.24 2.02 -4.54
N GLN A 88 4.39 2.81 -3.47
CA GLN A 88 4.25 4.26 -3.57
C GLN A 88 5.26 4.84 -4.56
N GLY A 89 6.51 4.38 -4.50
CA GLY A 89 7.53 4.78 -5.46
C GLY A 89 7.12 4.44 -6.89
N GLU A 90 6.59 3.24 -7.10
CA GLU A 90 6.11 2.83 -8.43
C GLU A 90 4.94 3.70 -8.90
N ALA A 91 4.00 4.01 -8.01
CA ALA A 91 2.86 4.85 -8.35
C ALA A 91 3.32 6.26 -8.73
N LEU A 92 4.29 6.80 -8.01
CA LEU A 92 4.86 8.10 -8.31
C LEU A 92 5.53 8.13 -9.69
N LEU A 93 6.24 7.06 -10.07
CA LEU A 93 6.82 6.95 -11.40
C LEU A 93 5.75 6.93 -12.49
N ARG A 94 4.62 6.29 -12.22
CA ARG A 94 3.50 6.24 -13.17
C ARG A 94 2.83 7.61 -13.35
N LEU A 95 2.93 8.48 -12.35
CA LEU A 95 2.40 9.84 -12.45
C LEU A 95 3.21 10.72 -13.42
N GLY A 96 4.45 10.35 -13.69
CA GLY A 96 5.25 11.02 -14.70
C GLY A 96 6.57 11.57 -14.18
N PRO A 97 7.38 12.16 -15.08
CA PRO A 97 8.75 12.58 -14.75
C PRO A 97 8.82 13.65 -13.66
N GLY A 98 7.80 14.46 -13.50
CA GLY A 98 7.77 15.46 -12.42
C GLY A 98 7.77 14.86 -11.02
N TYR A 99 7.51 13.57 -10.90
CA TYR A 99 7.45 12.88 -9.60
C TYR A 99 8.69 12.02 -9.34
N GLY A 100 9.72 12.13 -10.17
CA GLY A 100 10.93 11.30 -10.03
C GLY A 100 11.65 11.49 -8.70
N THR A 101 11.74 12.73 -8.21
CA THR A 101 12.38 13.01 -6.92
C THR A 101 11.60 12.37 -5.77
N ALA A 102 10.28 12.47 -5.80
CA ALA A 102 9.44 11.86 -4.77
C ALA A 102 9.53 10.33 -4.82
N ALA A 103 9.55 9.75 -6.03
CA ALA A 103 9.72 8.31 -6.20
C ALA A 103 11.06 7.85 -5.62
N ARG A 104 12.13 8.58 -5.92
CA ARG A 104 13.46 8.27 -5.38
C ARG A 104 13.43 8.25 -3.85
N LYS A 105 12.80 9.25 -3.23
CA LYS A 105 12.70 9.30 -1.76
C LYS A 105 11.97 8.10 -1.20
N ALA A 106 10.89 7.65 -1.86
CA ALA A 106 10.14 6.49 -1.40
C ALA A 106 11.03 5.24 -1.42
N PHE A 107 11.77 5.01 -2.51
CA PHE A 107 12.68 3.86 -2.60
C PHE A 107 13.84 3.97 -1.59
N GLU A 108 14.39 5.17 -1.41
CA GLU A 108 15.45 5.39 -0.42
C GLU A 108 14.96 5.07 0.99
N ARG A 109 13.72 5.40 1.31
CA ARG A 109 13.13 5.09 2.62
C ARG A 109 13.00 3.59 2.85
N VAL A 110 12.73 2.80 1.81
CA VAL A 110 12.72 1.34 1.95
C VAL A 110 14.08 0.86 2.48
N LEU A 111 15.17 1.36 1.89
CA LEU A 111 16.52 0.96 2.30
C LEU A 111 16.89 1.49 3.69
N ALA A 112 16.48 2.71 4.02
CA ALA A 112 16.84 3.35 5.29
C ALA A 112 16.01 2.82 6.45
N GLU A 113 14.71 2.63 6.25
CA GLU A 113 13.78 2.29 7.34
C GLU A 113 13.44 0.80 7.41
N TYR A 114 13.57 0.08 6.28
CA TYR A 114 13.21 -1.34 6.20
C TYR A 114 14.29 -2.14 5.46
N PRO A 115 15.56 -2.03 5.90
CA PRO A 115 16.68 -2.65 5.17
C PRO A 115 16.60 -4.18 5.10
N GLY A 116 15.92 -4.81 6.05
CA GLY A 116 15.76 -6.25 6.09
C GLY A 116 14.54 -6.77 5.32
N SER A 117 13.78 -5.89 4.67
CA SER A 117 12.56 -6.31 3.98
C SER A 117 12.88 -6.97 2.63
N GLY A 118 11.94 -7.77 2.14
CA GLY A 118 12.06 -8.34 0.81
C GLY A 118 12.05 -7.32 -0.31
N ARG A 119 11.61 -6.08 -0.01
CA ARG A 119 11.57 -5.01 -1.01
C ARG A 119 12.88 -4.26 -1.16
N ALA A 120 13.84 -4.46 -0.24
CA ALA A 120 15.11 -3.72 -0.27
C ALA A 120 15.86 -3.92 -1.59
N THR A 121 15.95 -5.15 -2.08
CA THR A 121 16.64 -5.45 -3.33
C THR A 121 15.97 -4.76 -4.53
N GLU A 122 14.64 -4.81 -4.59
CA GLU A 122 13.88 -4.17 -5.66
C GLU A 122 14.01 -2.64 -5.60
N ALA A 123 13.97 -2.07 -4.39
CA ALA A 123 14.12 -0.64 -4.21
C ALA A 123 15.49 -0.17 -4.69
N LYS A 124 16.54 -0.94 -4.37
CA LYS A 124 17.89 -0.62 -4.84
C LYS A 124 17.97 -0.65 -6.36
N ARG A 125 17.34 -1.64 -6.98
CA ARG A 125 17.30 -1.73 -8.45
C ARG A 125 16.61 -0.52 -9.06
N GLN A 126 15.50 -0.08 -8.48
CA GLN A 126 14.79 1.10 -8.96
C GLN A 126 15.66 2.36 -8.85
N LEU A 127 16.37 2.50 -7.72
CA LEU A 127 17.28 3.63 -7.52
C LEU A 127 18.39 3.63 -8.57
N ASP A 128 18.94 2.46 -8.87
CA ASP A 128 19.98 2.34 -9.90
C ASP A 128 19.43 2.73 -11.28
N LEU A 129 18.20 2.33 -11.59
CA LEU A 129 17.55 2.67 -12.85
C LEU A 129 17.25 4.17 -12.97
N LEU A 130 16.93 4.82 -11.85
CA LEU A 130 16.67 6.26 -11.83
C LEU A 130 17.96 7.06 -12.00
N GLY A 131 19.11 6.40 -11.81
CA GLY A 131 20.40 7.02 -11.95
C GLY A 131 20.78 7.86 -10.75
N SER A 132 22.01 8.36 -10.78
CA SER A 132 22.58 9.18 -9.71
C SER A 132 22.45 10.67 -10.02
N ASN A 133 21.64 11.03 -10.97
CA ASN A 133 21.48 12.43 -11.38
C ASN A 133 20.54 13.19 -10.47
#